data_0c0720762f72ecb8e90211641740f219
#
_entry.id   0c0720762f72ecb8e90211641740f219
#
_cell.length_a   1.000
_cell.length_b   1.000
_cell.length_c   1.000
_cell.angle_alpha   90.00
_cell.angle_beta   90.00
_cell.angle_gamma   90.00
#
_symmetry.space_group_name_H-M   'P 1'
#
loop_
_entity.id
_entity.type
_entity.pdbx_description
1 polymer ?
#
loop_
_entity_poly.entity_id
_entity_poly.type
_entity_poly.pdbx_seq_one_letter_code
_entity_poly.pdbx_strand_id
1 'polypeptide(L)'
;MQRRRSQNESMLRAERLVRNQIFWRDVNEQIRAVAARFERAGDQPDRACEFRCECAHRNCLARVALTTAEYEQVRADPTGFLVAPGHEQASIERAVRRTDRFTVVTKFHPEPVQAATEHDPRARQG
;
A
#
# COMPACT_ATOMS: atom_id res chain seq x y z
N MET A 1 20.81 4.06 28.88
CA MET A 1 19.59 4.86 28.74
C MET A 1 19.38 5.41 27.33
N GLN A 2 20.44 5.71 26.59
CA GLN A 2 20.31 6.20 25.20
C GLN A 2 19.75 5.15 24.24
N ARG A 3 19.97 3.87 24.46
CA ARG A 3 19.48 2.78 23.61
C ARG A 3 17.95 2.65 23.63
N ARG A 4 17.31 2.90 24.78
CA ARG A 4 15.84 2.84 24.89
C ARG A 4 15.15 3.98 24.15
N ARG A 5 15.74 5.19 24.19
CA ARG A 5 15.21 6.33 23.43
C ARG A 5 15.30 6.09 21.93
N SER A 6 16.44 5.59 21.46
CA SER A 6 16.63 5.30 20.04
C SER A 6 15.66 4.24 19.54
N GLN A 7 15.42 3.18 20.33
CA GLN A 7 14.49 2.13 19.95
C GLN A 7 13.05 2.65 19.94
N ASN A 8 12.65 3.44 20.94
CA ASN A 8 11.31 4.02 20.98
C ASN A 8 11.08 5.02 19.85
N GLU A 9 12.07 5.83 19.52
CA GLU A 9 11.99 6.76 18.40
C GLU A 9 11.88 6.01 17.07
N SER A 10 12.64 4.93 16.88
CA SER A 10 12.57 4.10 15.69
C SER A 10 11.21 3.43 15.55
N MET A 11 10.65 2.93 16.64
CA MET A 11 9.34 2.30 16.66
C MET A 11 8.24 3.30 16.33
N LEU A 12 8.27 4.50 16.93
CA LEU A 12 7.32 5.57 16.66
C LEU A 12 7.41 6.04 15.19
N ARG A 13 8.62 6.10 14.66
CA ARG A 13 8.84 6.46 13.27
C ARG A 13 8.25 5.40 12.33
N ALA A 14 8.51 4.12 12.61
CA ALA A 14 7.95 3.02 11.82
C ALA A 14 6.42 3.04 11.86
N GLU A 15 5.82 3.27 13.02
CA GLU A 15 4.37 3.38 13.15
C GLU A 15 3.79 4.50 12.30
N ARG A 16 4.43 5.67 12.29
CA ARG A 16 3.98 6.80 11.47
C ARG A 16 4.05 6.48 9.98
N LEU A 17 5.13 5.84 9.55
CA LEU A 17 5.31 5.45 8.16
C LEU A 17 4.19 4.50 7.73
N VAL A 18 3.91 3.50 8.56
CA VAL A 18 2.88 2.50 8.28
C VAL A 18 1.48 3.13 8.28
N ARG A 19 1.20 4.07 9.19
CA ARG A 19 -0.09 4.78 9.22
C ARG A 19 -0.36 5.53 7.93
N ASN A 20 0.65 6.19 7.38
CA ASN A 20 0.52 6.88 6.10
C ASN A 20 0.20 5.89 4.97
N GLN A 21 0.85 4.74 4.98
CA GLN A 21 0.62 3.70 3.98
C GLN A 21 -0.78 3.09 4.11
N ILE A 22 -1.23 2.82 5.33
CA ILE A 22 -2.57 2.30 5.60
C ILE A 22 -3.64 3.30 5.12
N PHE A 23 -3.43 4.58 5.37
CA PHE A 23 -4.34 5.62 4.91
C PHE A 23 -4.50 5.59 3.39
N TRP A 24 -3.40 5.55 2.66
CA TRP A 24 -3.46 5.53 1.20
C TRP A 24 -4.01 4.22 0.66
N ARG A 25 -3.78 3.09 1.35
CA ARG A 25 -4.42 1.83 1.00
C ARG A 25 -5.94 1.94 1.10
N ASP A 26 -6.45 2.56 2.15
CA ASP A 26 -7.89 2.75 2.33
C ASP A 26 -8.47 3.64 1.23
N VAL A 27 -7.76 4.69 0.84
CA VAL A 27 -8.15 5.54 -0.29
C VAL A 27 -8.23 4.71 -1.57
N ASN A 28 -7.24 3.88 -1.83
CA ASN A 28 -7.20 3.04 -3.02
C ASN A 28 -8.32 2.00 -3.04
N GLU A 29 -8.71 1.45 -1.89
CA GLU A 29 -9.85 0.56 -1.80
C GLU A 29 -11.15 1.26 -2.25
N GLN A 30 -11.30 2.53 -1.92
CA GLN A 30 -12.46 3.31 -2.39
C GLN A 30 -12.39 3.57 -3.90
N ILE A 31 -11.22 3.86 -4.43
CA ILE A 31 -11.01 4.01 -5.88
C ILE A 31 -11.40 2.71 -6.59
N ARG A 32 -10.96 1.56 -6.05
CA ARG A 32 -11.29 0.25 -6.61
C ARG A 32 -12.80 -0.01 -6.59
N ALA A 33 -13.47 0.37 -5.52
CA ALA A 33 -14.92 0.19 -5.41
C ALA A 33 -15.67 1.01 -6.48
N VAL A 34 -15.23 2.23 -6.75
CA VAL A 34 -15.80 3.06 -7.81
C VAL A 34 -15.54 2.43 -9.18
N ALA A 35 -14.32 1.97 -9.44
CA ALA A 35 -13.95 1.31 -10.69
C ALA A 35 -14.83 0.07 -10.95
N ALA A 36 -15.14 -0.68 -9.89
CA ALA A 36 -16.01 -1.86 -10.00
C ALA A 36 -17.41 -1.51 -10.50
N ARG A 37 -17.92 -0.34 -10.11
CA ARG A 37 -19.22 0.12 -10.60
C ARG A 37 -19.20 0.37 -12.12
N PHE A 38 -18.14 0.98 -12.61
CA PHE A 38 -17.98 1.23 -14.05
C PHE A 38 -17.82 -0.08 -14.85
N GLU A 39 -17.11 -1.05 -14.31
CA GLU A 39 -16.99 -2.36 -14.93
C GLU A 39 -18.32 -3.08 -15.07
N ARG A 40 -19.17 -2.99 -14.03
CA ARG A 40 -20.52 -3.58 -14.07
C ARG A 40 -21.43 -2.87 -15.06
N ALA A 41 -21.16 -1.59 -15.36
CA ALA A 41 -21.90 -0.83 -16.35
C ALA A 41 -21.43 -1.09 -17.77
N GLY A 42 -20.45 -2.00 -17.98
CA GLY A 42 -19.97 -2.39 -19.29
C GLY A 42 -18.70 -1.71 -19.78
N ASP A 43 -18.03 -0.94 -18.90
CA ASP A 43 -16.74 -0.36 -19.23
C ASP A 43 -15.66 -1.44 -19.30
N GLN A 44 -14.60 -1.17 -20.07
CA GLN A 44 -13.57 -2.16 -20.35
C GLN A 44 -12.78 -2.51 -19.09
N PRO A 45 -12.75 -3.80 -18.68
CA PRO A 45 -12.07 -4.23 -17.44
C PRO A 45 -10.53 -4.17 -17.54
N ASP A 46 -9.98 -4.08 -18.76
CA ASP A 46 -8.53 -4.05 -18.98
C ASP A 46 -7.96 -2.63 -18.92
N ARG A 47 -8.80 -1.65 -18.70
CA ARG A 47 -8.37 -0.25 -18.63
C ARG A 47 -7.65 0.01 -17.32
N ALA A 48 -6.47 0.63 -17.40
CA ALA A 48 -5.73 1.02 -16.22
C ALA A 48 -6.44 2.16 -15.51
N CYS A 49 -6.52 2.04 -14.18
CA CYS A 49 -7.05 3.07 -13.30
C CYS A 49 -5.89 3.78 -12.61
N GLU A 50 -6.09 5.03 -12.24
CA GLU A 50 -5.11 5.77 -11.46
C GLU A 50 -5.35 5.55 -9.97
N PHE A 51 -4.40 4.87 -9.33
CA PHE A 51 -4.37 4.71 -7.89
C PHE A 51 -3.34 5.67 -7.29
N ARG A 52 -3.34 5.79 -5.98
CA ARG A 52 -2.37 6.60 -5.27
C ARG A 52 -1.19 5.76 -4.81
N CYS A 53 0.00 6.37 -4.81
CA CYS A 53 1.19 5.73 -4.26
C CYS A 53 0.99 5.52 -2.76
N GLU A 54 1.14 4.28 -2.30
CA GLU A 54 0.99 3.90 -0.89
C GLU A 54 2.35 3.93 -0.18
N CYS A 55 3.19 4.91 -0.54
CA CYS A 55 4.50 5.04 0.09
C CYS A 55 4.41 5.70 1.46
N ALA A 56 5.51 5.64 2.20
CA ALA A 56 5.57 6.19 3.55
C ALA A 56 5.67 7.71 3.59
N HIS A 57 5.92 8.36 2.47
CA HIS A 57 6.10 9.80 2.42
C HIS A 57 4.77 10.54 2.55
N ARG A 58 4.68 11.38 3.56
CA ARG A 58 3.46 12.11 3.90
C ARG A 58 2.95 13.02 2.76
N ASN A 59 3.87 13.61 2.02
CA ASN A 59 3.54 14.58 0.98
C ASN A 59 3.59 14.00 -0.43
N CYS A 60 3.63 12.67 -0.56
CA CYS A 60 3.64 12.03 -1.87
C CYS A 60 2.27 12.12 -2.52
N LEU A 61 2.22 12.73 -3.70
CA LEU A 61 1.00 12.84 -4.50
C LEU A 61 1.10 12.02 -5.78
N ALA A 62 2.06 11.12 -5.87
CA ALA A 62 2.29 10.32 -7.05
C ALA A 62 1.07 9.42 -7.33
N ARG A 63 0.76 9.26 -8.61
CA ARG A 63 -0.29 8.38 -9.09
C ARG A 63 0.35 7.18 -9.76
N VAL A 64 -0.32 6.04 -9.66
CA VAL A 64 0.19 4.77 -10.16
C VAL A 64 -0.90 4.11 -10.98
N ALA A 65 -0.57 3.77 -12.23
CA ALA A 65 -1.55 3.17 -13.15
C ALA A 65 -1.52 1.64 -13.05
N LEU A 66 -2.65 1.04 -12.71
CA LEU A 66 -2.84 -0.41 -12.67
C LEU A 66 -4.20 -0.77 -13.25
N THR A 67 -4.28 -1.93 -13.86
CA THR A 67 -5.59 -2.54 -14.12
C THR A 67 -6.18 -3.02 -12.80
N THR A 68 -7.49 -3.24 -12.77
CA THR A 68 -8.14 -3.75 -11.56
C THR A 68 -7.63 -5.14 -11.20
N ALA A 69 -7.30 -5.97 -12.20
CA ALA A 69 -6.71 -7.29 -11.95
C ALA A 69 -5.33 -7.18 -11.28
N GLU A 70 -4.50 -6.26 -11.74
CA GLU A 70 -3.20 -6.00 -11.11
C GLU A 70 -3.36 -5.52 -9.67
N TYR A 71 -4.30 -4.63 -9.44
CA TYR A 71 -4.60 -4.12 -8.10
C TYR A 71 -5.07 -5.23 -7.16
N GLU A 72 -5.92 -6.14 -7.64
CA GLU A 72 -6.38 -7.27 -6.83
C GLU A 72 -5.23 -8.17 -6.40
N GLN A 73 -4.22 -8.36 -7.25
CA GLN A 73 -3.03 -9.12 -6.89
C GLN A 73 -2.26 -8.46 -5.75
N VAL A 74 -2.18 -7.13 -5.73
CA VAL A 74 -1.53 -6.41 -4.62
C VAL A 74 -2.29 -6.64 -3.32
N ARG A 75 -3.62 -6.55 -3.36
CA ARG A 75 -4.46 -6.71 -2.15
C ARG A 75 -4.57 -8.14 -1.65
N ALA A 76 -4.15 -9.11 -2.43
CA ALA A 76 -4.16 -10.51 -1.99
C ALA A 76 -3.26 -10.76 -0.77
N ASP A 77 -2.22 -9.95 -0.60
CA ASP A 77 -1.33 -10.00 0.57
C ASP A 77 -1.62 -8.79 1.46
N PRO A 78 -2.11 -8.97 2.71
CA PRO A 78 -2.40 -7.85 3.61
C PRO A 78 -1.16 -7.04 3.98
N THR A 79 0.04 -7.57 3.79
CA THR A 79 1.30 -6.86 4.01
C THR A 79 1.83 -6.20 2.75
N GLY A 80 1.15 -6.38 1.60
CA GLY A 80 1.53 -5.82 0.31
C GLY A 80 0.98 -4.41 0.11
N PHE A 81 1.82 -3.55 -0.46
CA PHE A 81 1.47 -2.17 -0.75
C PHE A 81 1.96 -1.79 -2.14
N LEU A 82 1.28 -0.81 -2.72
CA LEU A 82 1.52 -0.33 -4.06
C LEU A 82 2.24 1.02 -4.00
N VAL A 83 3.39 1.13 -4.64
CA VAL A 83 4.13 2.39 -4.66
C VAL A 83 4.58 2.74 -6.09
N ALA A 84 4.83 4.01 -6.32
CA ALA A 84 5.47 4.47 -7.56
C ALA A 84 6.90 3.90 -7.61
N PRO A 85 7.45 3.68 -8.82
CA PRO A 85 8.81 3.17 -8.93
C PRO A 85 9.80 4.04 -8.15
N GLY A 86 10.64 3.39 -7.32
CA GLY A 86 11.63 4.07 -6.50
C GLY A 86 11.11 4.64 -5.18
N HIS A 87 9.83 4.46 -4.87
CA HIS A 87 9.25 5.02 -3.63
C HIS A 87 9.23 4.02 -2.47
N GLU A 88 9.86 2.87 -2.62
CA GLU A 88 9.94 1.89 -1.54
C GLU A 88 10.73 2.42 -0.34
N GLN A 89 10.29 2.06 0.87
CA GLN A 89 10.94 2.41 2.13
C GLN A 89 11.74 1.20 2.64
N ALA A 90 13.01 1.13 2.29
CA ALA A 90 13.86 -0.05 2.53
C ALA A 90 13.96 -0.45 3.99
N SER A 91 13.71 0.46 4.93
CA SER A 91 13.80 0.18 6.36
C SER A 91 12.67 -0.72 6.88
N ILE A 92 11.53 -0.78 6.19
CA ILE A 92 10.34 -1.51 6.67
C ILE A 92 9.76 -2.46 5.62
N GLU A 93 10.22 -2.39 4.37
CA GLU A 93 9.64 -3.15 3.28
C GLU A 93 10.67 -3.47 2.21
N ARG A 94 10.33 -4.43 1.36
CA ARG A 94 11.15 -4.79 0.21
C ARG A 94 10.28 -4.92 -1.03
N ALA A 95 10.85 -4.62 -2.20
CA ALA A 95 10.16 -4.79 -3.46
C ALA A 95 10.06 -6.27 -3.81
N VAL A 96 8.84 -6.73 -4.13
CA VAL A 96 8.59 -8.11 -4.56
C VAL A 96 8.20 -8.17 -6.03
N ARG A 97 7.79 -7.05 -6.63
CA ARG A 97 7.50 -6.96 -8.05
C ARG A 97 7.80 -5.53 -8.52
N ARG A 98 8.56 -5.42 -9.58
CA ARG A 98 8.90 -4.13 -10.19
C ARG A 98 8.42 -4.11 -11.63
N THR A 99 7.69 -3.07 -12.00
CA THR A 99 7.32 -2.78 -13.39
C THR A 99 7.69 -1.34 -13.70
N ASP A 100 7.59 -0.94 -14.95
CA ASP A 100 7.83 0.45 -15.34
C ASP A 100 6.75 1.40 -14.82
N ARG A 101 5.58 0.87 -14.47
CA ARG A 101 4.44 1.66 -14.00
C ARG A 101 4.31 1.69 -12.48
N PHE A 102 4.69 0.62 -11.81
CA PHE A 102 4.50 0.50 -10.36
C PHE A 102 5.48 -0.49 -9.76
N THR A 103 5.62 -0.42 -8.43
CA THR A 103 6.35 -1.39 -7.63
C THR A 103 5.43 -1.92 -6.54
N VAL A 104 5.45 -3.23 -6.32
CA VAL A 104 4.75 -3.85 -5.19
C VAL A 104 5.78 -4.14 -4.12
N VAL A 105 5.49 -3.69 -2.90
CA VAL A 105 6.37 -3.91 -1.74
C VAL A 105 5.64 -4.75 -0.71
N THR A 106 6.40 -5.50 0.09
CA THR A 106 5.85 -6.25 1.22
C THR A 106 6.60 -5.85 2.48
N LYS A 107 5.87 -5.74 3.59
CA LYS A 107 6.45 -5.43 4.89
C LYS A 107 7.23 -6.64 5.39
N PHE A 108 8.40 -6.41 5.97
CA PHE A 108 9.18 -7.49 6.57
C PHE A 108 9.45 -7.30 8.06
N HIS A 109 9.27 -6.09 8.57
CA HIS A 109 9.49 -5.81 9.99
C HIS A 109 8.23 -6.21 10.79
N PRO A 110 8.36 -6.84 11.99
CA PRO A 110 7.21 -7.37 12.72
C PRO A 110 6.10 -6.35 13.00
N GLU A 111 6.45 -5.15 13.40
CA GLU A 111 5.45 -4.12 13.75
C GLU A 111 4.67 -3.61 12.54
N PRO A 112 5.32 -3.22 11.41
CA PRO A 112 4.59 -2.87 10.21
C PRO A 112 3.73 -4.01 9.67
N VAL A 113 4.20 -5.27 9.76
CA VAL A 113 3.42 -6.44 9.36
C VAL A 113 2.16 -6.55 10.20
N GLN A 114 2.29 -6.43 11.52
CA GLN A 114 1.16 -6.50 12.43
C GLN A 114 0.15 -5.40 12.14
N ALA A 115 0.59 -4.16 12.03
CA ALA A 115 -0.29 -3.02 11.76
C ALA A 115 -1.01 -3.17 10.42
N ALA A 116 -0.29 -3.59 9.37
CA ALA A 116 -0.88 -3.80 8.06
C ALA A 116 -1.95 -4.90 8.08
N THR A 117 -1.72 -5.96 8.83
CA THR A 117 -2.64 -7.09 8.97
C THR A 117 -3.87 -6.70 9.79
N GLU A 118 -3.68 -6.03 10.93
CA GLU A 118 -4.77 -5.60 11.80
C GLU A 118 -5.72 -4.61 11.13
N HIS A 119 -5.19 -3.75 10.28
CA HIS A 119 -5.95 -2.70 9.60
C HIS A 119 -6.32 -3.07 8.17
N ASP A 120 -6.19 -4.34 7.80
CA ASP A 120 -6.57 -4.79 6.46
C ASP A 120 -8.08 -4.66 6.29
N PRO A 121 -8.55 -3.80 5.36
CA PRO A 121 -9.98 -3.59 5.17
C PRO A 121 -10.70 -4.85 4.69
N ARG A 122 -10.01 -5.77 4.05
CA ARG A 122 -10.60 -7.00 3.52
C ARG A 122 -10.73 -8.11 4.56
N ALA A 123 -9.98 -8.04 5.65
CA ALA A 123 -10.10 -9.01 6.73
C ALA A 123 -11.47 -9.01 7.39
N ARG A 124 -12.20 -7.88 7.31
CA ARG A 124 -13.53 -7.72 7.88
C ARG A 124 -14.66 -8.22 6.97
N GLN A 125 -14.35 -8.61 5.75
CA GLN A 125 -15.33 -9.04 4.75
C GLN A 125 -15.45 -10.56 4.63
N GLY A 126 -14.56 -11.27 5.31
CA GLY A 126 -14.58 -12.74 5.33
C GLY A 126 -15.40 -13.32 6.44
#